data_1e502fbe685e2819426acdd5eb9fb93b
#
_entry.id   1e502fbe685e2819426acdd5eb9fb93b
#
_cell.length_a   1.000
_cell.length_b   1.000
_cell.length_c   1.000
_cell.angle_alpha   90.00
_cell.angle_beta   90.00
_cell.angle_gamma   90.00
#
_symmetry.space_group_name_H-M   'P 1'
#
loop_
_entity.id
_entity.type
_entity.pdbx_description
1 polymer ?
#
loop_
_entity_poly.entity_id
_entity_poly.type
_entity_poly.pdbx_seq_one_letter_code
_entity_poly.pdbx_strand_id
1 'polypeptide(L)'
;MQTERVKEFLQELQQLIVERMEQIDGMTFRRDGWERPEGGGGLSCLVEEGNVLERGGVNFSHVKGDKLPPSASAHRPELAGRNWEAMGVSLVMHPRNPYAPTVHMNVRYFVAEKPGEEPVWWFGGGMDMTPYYGFEEDAKHFHSMCKRALDPFDTAYYPRFKEWCDEYFFLKHRNEPRGIGGIFFDDLSEGGFEHCFNLVESVGDHFLSAYVPILQRRAGMPYSERERDFQAYRRGRYVEFNLVFDRGTLFGLQSGGRTESILMSMPPIVKWRYDWHPEAGSEEARLYSDFLRPRDWLGEA
;
A
#
# COMPACT_ATOMS: atom_id res chain seq x y z
N MET A 1 -12.56 -1.65 -23.74
CA MET A 1 -11.88 -2.96 -23.80
C MET A 1 -10.68 -3.05 -22.83
N GLN A 2 -9.69 -2.18 -22.92
CA GLN A 2 -8.54 -2.17 -21.99
C GLN A 2 -8.96 -1.87 -20.53
N THR A 3 -9.76 -0.82 -20.34
CA THR A 3 -10.29 -0.43 -19.01
C THR A 3 -11.08 -1.55 -18.33
N GLU A 4 -11.90 -2.31 -19.09
CA GLU A 4 -12.69 -3.41 -18.51
C GLU A 4 -11.79 -4.58 -18.06
N ARG A 5 -10.75 -4.94 -18.84
CA ARG A 5 -9.77 -5.95 -18.42
C ARG A 5 -9.07 -5.57 -17.11
N VAL A 6 -8.66 -4.31 -16.99
CA VAL A 6 -8.03 -3.82 -15.75
C VAL A 6 -9.00 -3.92 -14.58
N LYS A 7 -10.26 -3.53 -14.79
CA LYS A 7 -11.30 -3.59 -13.77
C LYS A 7 -11.57 -5.03 -13.30
N GLU A 8 -11.73 -5.97 -14.23
CA GLU A 8 -11.91 -7.40 -13.95
C GLU A 8 -10.74 -7.93 -13.09
N PHE A 9 -9.51 -7.71 -13.52
CA PHE A 9 -8.32 -8.09 -12.75
C PHE A 9 -8.33 -7.51 -11.32
N LEU A 10 -8.60 -6.22 -11.17
CA LEU A 10 -8.60 -5.58 -9.86
C LEU A 10 -9.68 -6.15 -8.93
N GLN A 11 -10.85 -6.48 -9.46
CA GLN A 11 -11.93 -7.09 -8.69
C GLN A 11 -11.58 -8.54 -8.26
N GLU A 12 -11.01 -9.33 -9.16
CA GLU A 12 -10.53 -10.68 -8.87
C GLU A 12 -9.40 -10.65 -7.83
N LEU A 13 -8.46 -9.72 -7.97
CA LEU A 13 -7.36 -9.52 -7.02
C LEU A 13 -7.90 -9.17 -5.63
N GLN A 14 -8.88 -8.25 -5.53
CA GLN A 14 -9.52 -7.93 -4.25
C GLN A 14 -10.14 -9.18 -3.62
N GLN A 15 -10.93 -9.92 -4.39
CA GLN A 15 -11.60 -11.13 -3.91
C GLN A 15 -10.61 -12.17 -3.40
N LEU A 16 -9.57 -12.47 -4.19
CA LEU A 16 -8.52 -13.43 -3.84
C LEU A 16 -7.82 -13.07 -2.51
N ILE A 17 -7.46 -11.80 -2.36
CA ILE A 17 -6.81 -11.32 -1.14
C ILE A 17 -7.75 -11.41 0.06
N VAL A 18 -9.00 -10.97 -0.08
CA VAL A 18 -10.00 -11.02 0.99
C VAL A 18 -10.24 -12.47 1.45
N GLU A 19 -10.50 -13.40 0.53
CA GLU A 19 -10.71 -14.81 0.85
C GLU A 19 -9.51 -15.41 1.58
N ARG A 20 -8.30 -15.08 1.15
CA ARG A 20 -7.08 -15.57 1.82
C ARG A 20 -6.92 -15.00 3.22
N MET A 21 -7.20 -13.71 3.42
CA MET A 21 -7.14 -13.08 4.73
C MET A 21 -8.25 -13.61 5.67
N GLU A 22 -9.47 -13.84 5.18
CA GLU A 22 -10.55 -14.47 5.94
C GLU A 22 -10.16 -15.88 6.42
N GLN A 23 -9.49 -16.68 5.57
CA GLN A 23 -8.99 -18.00 5.95
C GLN A 23 -7.94 -17.94 7.06
N ILE A 24 -7.06 -16.94 7.04
CA ILE A 24 -6.00 -16.78 8.04
C ILE A 24 -6.56 -16.23 9.35
N ASP A 25 -7.43 -15.25 9.28
CA ASP A 25 -8.02 -14.59 10.45
C ASP A 25 -9.10 -15.45 11.12
N GLY A 26 -9.86 -16.22 10.35
CA GLY A 26 -11.03 -16.98 10.79
C GLY A 26 -12.29 -16.14 10.90
N MET A 27 -12.26 -14.85 10.52
CA MET A 27 -13.41 -13.96 10.50
C MET A 27 -13.74 -13.52 9.08
N THR A 28 -15.02 -13.39 8.76
CA THR A 28 -15.51 -12.85 7.50
C THR A 28 -15.35 -11.34 7.48
N PHE A 29 -14.78 -10.79 6.41
CA PHE A 29 -14.68 -9.36 6.23
C PHE A 29 -16.06 -8.75 5.90
N ARG A 30 -16.37 -7.64 6.54
CA ARG A 30 -17.53 -6.82 6.16
C ARG A 30 -17.34 -6.29 4.75
N ARG A 31 -18.34 -6.46 3.91
CA ARG A 31 -18.38 -5.95 2.54
C ARG A 31 -19.29 -4.74 2.47
N ASP A 32 -18.75 -3.60 2.06
CA ASP A 32 -19.44 -2.33 2.02
C ASP A 32 -19.32 -1.72 0.61
N GLY A 33 -20.35 -1.95 -0.22
CA GLY A 33 -20.46 -1.39 -1.55
C GLY A 33 -20.91 0.07 -1.50
N TRP A 34 -20.36 0.91 -2.37
CA TRP A 34 -20.69 2.33 -2.43
C TRP A 34 -20.67 2.85 -3.86
N GLU A 35 -21.45 3.89 -4.10
CA GLU A 35 -21.56 4.59 -5.39
C GLU A 35 -21.30 6.08 -5.20
N ARG A 36 -20.85 6.75 -6.27
CA ARG A 36 -20.64 8.21 -6.30
C ARG A 36 -21.65 8.86 -7.23
N PRO A 37 -22.24 10.00 -6.84
CA PRO A 37 -23.13 10.76 -7.70
C PRO A 37 -22.46 11.22 -9.01
N GLU A 38 -21.15 11.52 -8.96
CA GLU A 38 -20.36 11.96 -10.12
C GLU A 38 -19.95 10.82 -11.05
N GLY A 39 -20.24 9.59 -10.68
CA GLY A 39 -19.97 8.38 -11.43
C GLY A 39 -18.90 7.49 -10.80
N GLY A 40 -19.14 6.19 -10.95
CA GLY A 40 -18.31 5.16 -10.37
C GLY A 40 -18.71 4.77 -8.96
N GLY A 41 -17.87 4.00 -8.31
CA GLY A 41 -18.11 3.44 -6.99
C GLY A 41 -17.00 2.51 -6.57
N GLY A 42 -17.27 1.63 -5.62
CA GLY A 42 -16.32 0.66 -5.15
C GLY A 42 -16.89 -0.33 -4.16
N LEU A 43 -15.99 -1.19 -3.68
CA LEU A 43 -16.28 -2.17 -2.65
C LEU A 43 -15.17 -2.13 -1.62
N SER A 44 -15.50 -1.79 -0.38
CA SER A 44 -14.58 -1.85 0.75
C SER A 44 -14.83 -3.15 1.53
N CYS A 45 -13.82 -4.00 1.61
CA CYS A 45 -13.85 -5.22 2.41
C CYS A 45 -12.96 -5.02 3.63
N LEU A 46 -13.49 -5.08 4.85
CA LEU A 46 -12.74 -4.75 6.05
C LEU A 46 -13.03 -5.71 7.21
N VAL A 47 -12.03 -5.94 8.04
CA VAL A 47 -12.13 -6.60 9.33
C VAL A 47 -11.69 -5.63 10.43
N GLU A 48 -12.44 -5.63 11.52
CA GLU A 48 -12.11 -4.94 12.77
C GLU A 48 -12.23 -5.95 13.92
N GLU A 49 -11.32 -5.85 14.88
CA GLU A 49 -11.24 -6.77 16.02
C GLU A 49 -11.08 -8.26 15.62
N GLY A 50 -10.40 -8.52 14.49
CA GLY A 50 -10.12 -9.88 14.02
C GLY A 50 -9.19 -10.66 14.96
N ASN A 51 -9.12 -11.98 14.77
CA ASN A 51 -8.27 -12.84 15.60
C ASN A 51 -6.76 -12.60 15.35
N VAL A 52 -6.39 -12.41 14.10
CA VAL A 52 -5.01 -12.17 13.65
C VAL A 52 -4.83 -10.70 13.26
N LEU A 53 -5.79 -10.15 12.52
CA LEU A 53 -5.80 -8.77 12.10
C LEU A 53 -6.63 -7.91 13.05
N GLU A 54 -5.99 -7.04 13.80
CA GLU A 54 -6.71 -6.10 14.67
C GLU A 54 -7.55 -5.12 13.84
N ARG A 55 -7.04 -4.73 12.68
CA ARG A 55 -7.76 -4.05 11.61
C ARG A 55 -7.12 -4.36 10.27
N GLY A 56 -7.93 -4.54 9.25
CA GLY A 56 -7.46 -4.71 7.88
C GLY A 56 -8.55 -4.32 6.89
N GLY A 57 -8.13 -3.87 5.72
CA GLY A 57 -9.07 -3.54 4.67
C GLY A 57 -8.46 -3.68 3.29
N VAL A 58 -9.30 -4.13 2.35
CA VAL A 58 -9.00 -4.22 0.92
C VAL A 58 -10.08 -3.44 0.19
N ASN A 59 -9.73 -2.33 -0.41
CA ASN A 59 -10.64 -1.44 -1.11
C ASN A 59 -10.43 -1.52 -2.61
N PHE A 60 -11.46 -1.90 -3.36
CA PHE A 60 -11.55 -1.65 -4.79
C PHE A 60 -12.30 -0.34 -5.01
N SER A 61 -11.76 0.53 -5.86
CA SER A 61 -12.41 1.76 -6.30
C SER A 61 -12.32 1.90 -7.80
N HIS A 62 -13.40 2.39 -8.42
CA HIS A 62 -13.46 2.82 -9.81
C HIS A 62 -14.24 4.12 -9.86
N VAL A 63 -13.56 5.22 -10.03
CA VAL A 63 -14.13 6.57 -10.00
C VAL A 63 -13.96 7.25 -11.36
N LYS A 64 -14.92 8.08 -11.72
CA LYS A 64 -14.97 8.80 -12.99
C LYS A 64 -15.24 10.28 -12.76
N GLY A 65 -14.89 11.09 -13.73
CA GLY A 65 -15.23 12.52 -13.72
C GLY A 65 -14.98 13.19 -15.05
N ASP A 66 -15.71 14.27 -15.29
CA ASP A 66 -15.63 15.06 -16.52
C ASP A 66 -14.48 16.08 -16.49
N LYS A 67 -13.99 16.41 -15.28
CA LYS A 67 -12.88 17.35 -15.06
C LYS A 67 -12.00 16.88 -13.92
N LEU A 68 -10.70 16.93 -14.13
CA LEU A 68 -9.74 16.72 -13.06
C LEU A 68 -9.70 17.94 -12.13
N PRO A 69 -9.44 17.72 -10.82
CA PRO A 69 -9.16 18.82 -9.91
C PRO A 69 -7.98 19.66 -10.42
N PRO A 70 -8.00 20.99 -10.21
CA PRO A 70 -6.91 21.87 -10.64
C PRO A 70 -5.53 21.44 -10.14
N SER A 71 -5.46 20.86 -8.94
CA SER A 71 -4.22 20.31 -8.36
C SER A 71 -3.66 19.13 -9.13
N ALA A 72 -4.51 18.31 -9.76
CA ALA A 72 -4.09 17.16 -10.56
C ALA A 72 -3.69 17.55 -11.99
N SER A 73 -4.25 18.62 -12.54
CA SER A 73 -3.97 19.12 -13.90
C SER A 73 -2.92 20.22 -13.97
N ALA A 74 -2.55 20.83 -12.83
CA ALA A 74 -1.61 21.95 -12.79
C ALA A 74 -0.23 21.67 -13.42
N HIS A 75 0.22 20.42 -13.33
CA HIS A 75 1.50 19.97 -13.90
C HIS A 75 1.34 19.06 -15.13
N ARG A 76 0.10 18.90 -15.63
CA ARG A 76 -0.25 18.02 -16.75
C ARG A 76 -1.26 18.69 -17.68
N PRO A 77 -0.80 19.64 -18.50
CA PRO A 77 -1.68 20.38 -19.42
C PRO A 77 -2.37 19.47 -20.44
N GLU A 78 -1.78 18.32 -20.76
CA GLU A 78 -2.35 17.31 -21.66
C GLU A 78 -3.65 16.69 -21.14
N LEU A 79 -3.95 16.82 -19.85
CA LEU A 79 -5.18 16.30 -19.25
C LEU A 79 -6.35 17.29 -19.33
N ALA A 80 -6.10 18.53 -19.77
CA ALA A 80 -7.12 19.57 -19.78
C ALA A 80 -8.29 19.21 -20.71
N GLY A 81 -9.52 19.27 -20.18
CA GLY A 81 -10.75 19.03 -20.95
C GLY A 81 -10.97 17.56 -21.34
N ARG A 82 -10.32 16.63 -20.67
CA ARG A 82 -10.54 15.19 -20.83
C ARG A 82 -11.46 14.65 -19.74
N ASN A 83 -12.33 13.73 -20.12
CA ASN A 83 -12.99 12.85 -19.16
C ASN A 83 -11.95 11.86 -18.62
N TRP A 84 -12.09 11.46 -17.38
CA TRP A 84 -11.11 10.58 -16.75
C TRP A 84 -11.75 9.45 -15.95
N GLU A 85 -11.03 8.36 -15.86
CA GLU A 85 -11.33 7.24 -14.98
C GLU A 85 -10.07 6.86 -14.19
N ALA A 86 -10.26 6.56 -12.92
CA ALA A 86 -9.21 6.02 -12.06
C ALA A 86 -9.75 4.80 -11.33
N MET A 87 -9.01 3.71 -11.35
CA MET A 87 -9.39 2.50 -10.64
C MET A 87 -8.18 1.85 -9.98
N GLY A 88 -8.43 1.14 -8.90
CA GLY A 88 -7.36 0.45 -8.18
C GLY A 88 -7.85 -0.41 -7.05
N VAL A 89 -6.94 -1.25 -6.57
CA VAL A 89 -7.04 -1.95 -5.29
C VAL A 89 -6.00 -1.37 -4.36
N SER A 90 -6.44 -0.99 -3.16
CA SER A 90 -5.57 -0.54 -2.07
C SER A 90 -5.88 -1.34 -0.82
N LEU A 91 -4.86 -1.76 -0.12
CA LEU A 91 -5.03 -2.51 1.12
C LEU A 91 -4.03 -2.10 2.19
N VAL A 92 -4.44 -2.23 3.44
CA VAL A 92 -3.57 -2.19 4.61
C VAL A 92 -4.00 -3.25 5.59
N MET A 93 -3.05 -4.00 6.14
CA MET A 93 -3.28 -4.98 7.19
C MET A 93 -2.51 -4.58 8.43
N HIS A 94 -3.22 -4.43 9.55
CA HIS A 94 -2.67 -4.14 10.88
C HIS A 94 -2.83 -5.37 11.79
N PRO A 95 -1.82 -6.25 11.88
CA PRO A 95 -1.88 -7.41 12.74
C PRO A 95 -1.98 -7.03 14.22
N ARG A 96 -2.65 -7.88 15.00
CA ARG A 96 -2.75 -7.75 16.45
C ARG A 96 -1.40 -7.97 17.12
N ASN A 97 -0.66 -9.00 16.68
CA ASN A 97 0.64 -9.32 17.24
C ASN A 97 1.70 -8.28 16.86
N PRO A 98 2.43 -7.69 17.83
CA PRO A 98 3.47 -6.69 17.57
C PRO A 98 4.64 -7.18 16.71
N TYR A 99 4.89 -8.48 16.67
CA TYR A 99 5.94 -9.06 15.84
C TYR A 99 5.52 -9.25 14.39
N ALA A 100 4.22 -9.25 14.10
CA ALA A 100 3.72 -9.27 12.73
C ALA A 100 3.66 -7.84 12.17
N PRO A 101 4.30 -7.58 11.01
CA PRO A 101 4.37 -6.24 10.46
C PRO A 101 3.06 -5.78 9.84
N THR A 102 2.81 -4.48 9.86
CA THR A 102 1.83 -3.86 8.96
C THR A 102 2.33 -3.96 7.53
N VAL A 103 1.41 -4.19 6.59
CA VAL A 103 1.69 -4.20 5.16
C VAL A 103 0.70 -3.30 4.43
N HIS A 104 1.19 -2.65 3.39
CA HIS A 104 0.41 -1.88 2.44
C HIS A 104 0.68 -2.40 1.02
N MET A 105 -0.34 -2.42 0.18
CA MET A 105 -0.22 -2.61 -1.26
C MET A 105 -1.23 -1.71 -1.97
N ASN A 106 -0.83 -1.17 -3.10
CA ASN A 106 -1.70 -0.46 -4.02
C ASN A 106 -1.32 -0.84 -5.46
N VAL A 107 -2.31 -1.11 -6.28
CA VAL A 107 -2.18 -1.20 -7.74
C VAL A 107 -3.32 -0.42 -8.36
N ARG A 108 -3.00 0.45 -9.33
CA ARG A 108 -3.96 1.41 -9.90
C ARG A 108 -3.71 1.70 -11.36
N TYR A 109 -4.77 2.07 -12.03
CA TYR A 109 -4.80 2.53 -13.41
C TYR A 109 -5.53 3.86 -13.52
N PHE A 110 -5.00 4.74 -14.33
CA PHE A 110 -5.62 6.01 -14.70
C PHE A 110 -5.70 6.13 -16.21
N VAL A 111 -6.80 6.65 -16.70
CA VAL A 111 -6.97 7.00 -18.12
C VAL A 111 -7.78 8.28 -18.26
N ALA A 112 -7.38 9.12 -19.21
CA ALA A 112 -8.09 10.35 -19.56
C ALA A 112 -8.29 10.41 -21.08
N GLU A 113 -9.54 10.58 -21.50
CA GLU A 113 -9.96 10.49 -22.89
C GLU A 113 -10.62 11.78 -23.37
N LYS A 114 -10.42 12.08 -24.65
CA LYS A 114 -11.11 13.17 -25.36
C LYS A 114 -11.39 12.74 -26.78
N PRO A 115 -12.61 12.95 -27.31
CA PRO A 115 -12.95 12.56 -28.66
C PRO A 115 -11.97 13.10 -29.71
N GLY A 116 -11.41 12.22 -30.54
CA GLY A 116 -10.47 12.56 -31.60
C GLY A 116 -9.02 12.75 -31.17
N GLU A 117 -8.70 12.51 -29.90
CA GLU A 117 -7.32 12.54 -29.39
C GLU A 117 -6.95 11.17 -28.80
N GLU A 118 -5.64 10.85 -28.81
CA GLU A 118 -5.15 9.64 -28.17
C GLU A 118 -5.37 9.69 -26.65
N PRO A 119 -5.75 8.57 -26.00
CA PRO A 119 -5.89 8.50 -24.55
C PRO A 119 -4.56 8.78 -23.84
N VAL A 120 -4.62 9.50 -22.73
CA VAL A 120 -3.50 9.62 -21.78
C VAL A 120 -3.75 8.64 -20.66
N TRP A 121 -2.83 7.73 -20.41
CA TRP A 121 -2.99 6.70 -19.38
C TRP A 121 -1.67 6.36 -18.71
N TRP A 122 -1.76 5.84 -17.51
CA TRP A 122 -0.63 5.26 -16.78
C TRP A 122 -1.08 4.30 -15.70
N PHE A 123 -0.14 3.48 -15.27
CA PHE A 123 -0.27 2.64 -14.09
C PHE A 123 0.56 3.19 -12.94
N GLY A 124 0.15 2.86 -11.72
CA GLY A 124 0.91 3.10 -10.51
C GLY A 124 0.70 1.97 -9.52
N GLY A 125 1.59 1.84 -8.57
CA GLY A 125 1.45 0.80 -7.58
C GLY A 125 2.66 0.63 -6.69
N GLY A 126 2.63 -0.47 -5.95
CA GLY A 126 3.68 -0.89 -5.06
C GLY A 126 3.17 -1.64 -3.85
N MET A 127 4.09 -2.17 -3.09
CA MET A 127 3.84 -2.77 -1.77
C MET A 127 5.02 -2.49 -0.85
N ASP A 128 4.72 -2.19 0.42
CA ASP A 128 5.72 -1.91 1.44
C ASP A 128 5.34 -2.48 2.79
N MET A 129 6.33 -2.75 3.62
CA MET A 129 6.16 -3.40 4.90
C MET A 129 6.70 -2.55 6.05
N THR A 130 5.91 -2.44 7.14
CA THR A 130 6.21 -1.63 8.31
C THR A 130 6.27 -2.52 9.55
N PRO A 131 7.46 -3.03 9.93
CA PRO A 131 7.65 -3.78 11.15
C PRO A 131 7.70 -2.86 12.38
N TYR A 132 7.34 -3.41 13.53
CA TYR A 132 7.54 -2.81 14.86
C TYR A 132 8.74 -3.46 15.58
N TYR A 133 8.97 -4.73 15.32
CA TYR A 133 10.15 -5.49 15.66
C TYR A 133 10.71 -6.10 14.37
N GLY A 134 11.97 -5.86 14.11
CA GLY A 134 12.60 -6.23 12.85
C GLY A 134 13.15 -7.65 12.83
N PHE A 135 12.88 -8.39 11.75
CA PHE A 135 13.48 -9.68 11.44
C PHE A 135 14.10 -9.63 10.04
N GLU A 136 15.40 -9.87 9.94
CA GLU A 136 16.09 -9.81 8.65
C GLU A 136 15.54 -10.79 7.63
N GLU A 137 15.17 -11.99 8.08
CA GLU A 137 14.59 -13.01 7.20
C GLU A 137 13.26 -12.57 6.59
N ASP A 138 12.45 -11.81 7.32
CA ASP A 138 11.17 -11.27 6.82
C ASP A 138 11.41 -10.15 5.81
N ALA A 139 12.37 -9.26 6.10
CA ALA A 139 12.75 -8.20 5.18
C ALA A 139 13.31 -8.77 3.86
N LYS A 140 14.23 -9.74 3.95
CA LYS A 140 14.80 -10.43 2.80
C LYS A 140 13.73 -11.16 1.99
N HIS A 141 12.82 -11.87 2.64
CA HIS A 141 11.72 -12.56 1.97
C HIS A 141 10.83 -11.56 1.24
N PHE A 142 10.38 -10.49 1.90
CA PHE A 142 9.50 -9.50 1.31
C PHE A 142 10.13 -8.85 0.07
N HIS A 143 11.37 -8.39 0.19
CA HIS A 143 12.11 -7.77 -0.91
C HIS A 143 12.42 -8.76 -2.05
N SER A 144 12.67 -10.04 -1.73
CA SER A 144 12.86 -11.07 -2.77
C SER A 144 11.59 -11.29 -3.59
N MET A 145 10.41 -11.23 -2.96
CA MET A 145 9.13 -11.34 -3.69
C MET A 145 8.86 -10.07 -4.51
N CYS A 146 9.18 -8.88 -4.01
CA CYS A 146 9.13 -7.65 -4.80
C CYS A 146 10.00 -7.74 -6.05
N LYS A 147 11.24 -8.23 -5.92
CA LYS A 147 12.15 -8.43 -7.05
C LYS A 147 11.61 -9.45 -8.04
N ARG A 148 11.13 -10.59 -7.56
CA ARG A 148 10.55 -11.65 -8.41
C ARG A 148 9.32 -11.18 -9.20
N ALA A 149 8.54 -10.27 -8.66
CA ALA A 149 7.40 -9.69 -9.38
C ALA A 149 7.84 -8.84 -10.58
N LEU A 150 9.02 -8.24 -10.54
CA LEU A 150 9.50 -7.26 -11.51
C LEU A 150 10.52 -7.80 -12.50
N ASP A 151 11.38 -8.74 -12.09
CA ASP A 151 12.48 -9.30 -12.89
C ASP A 151 12.05 -9.85 -14.28
N PRO A 152 10.85 -10.45 -14.46
CA PRO A 152 10.40 -10.89 -15.77
C PRO A 152 10.22 -9.76 -16.80
N PHE A 153 10.08 -8.52 -16.34
CA PHE A 153 9.85 -7.34 -17.20
C PHE A 153 11.15 -6.58 -17.45
N ASP A 154 11.89 -6.26 -16.39
CA ASP A 154 13.22 -5.66 -16.46
C ASP A 154 13.89 -5.80 -15.08
N THR A 155 15.11 -6.33 -15.04
CA THR A 155 15.89 -6.45 -13.80
C THR A 155 16.26 -5.10 -13.18
N ALA A 156 16.22 -4.00 -13.94
CA ALA A 156 16.43 -2.64 -13.46
C ALA A 156 15.21 -2.06 -12.71
N TYR A 157 14.02 -2.66 -12.84
CA TYR A 157 12.83 -2.13 -12.18
C TYR A 157 12.88 -2.29 -10.66
N TYR A 158 13.35 -3.42 -10.15
CA TYR A 158 13.42 -3.60 -8.69
C TYR A 158 14.30 -2.55 -8.00
N PRO A 159 15.56 -2.32 -8.35
CA PRO A 159 16.36 -1.28 -7.71
C PRO A 159 15.75 0.11 -7.87
N ARG A 160 15.25 0.44 -9.05
CA ARG A 160 14.59 1.75 -9.33
C ARG A 160 13.35 1.98 -8.47
N PHE A 161 12.45 1.01 -8.39
CA PHE A 161 11.21 1.14 -7.64
C PHE A 161 11.40 0.97 -6.13
N LYS A 162 12.44 0.27 -5.71
CA LYS A 162 12.87 0.18 -4.32
C LYS A 162 13.39 1.53 -3.82
N GLU A 163 14.27 2.17 -4.57
CA GLU A 163 14.78 3.51 -4.26
C GLU A 163 13.63 4.53 -4.17
N TRP A 164 12.73 4.52 -5.13
CA TRP A 164 11.55 5.39 -5.13
C TRP A 164 10.62 5.12 -3.93
N CYS A 165 10.46 3.86 -3.53
CA CYS A 165 9.72 3.48 -2.33
C CYS A 165 10.35 4.08 -1.07
N ASP A 166 11.67 3.99 -0.92
CA ASP A 166 12.41 4.54 0.22
C ASP A 166 12.25 6.07 0.31
N GLU A 167 12.29 6.76 -0.82
CA GLU A 167 12.08 8.21 -0.89
C GLU A 167 10.63 8.60 -0.58
N TYR A 168 9.66 7.88 -1.17
CA TYR A 168 8.24 8.21 -1.04
C TYR A 168 7.74 8.04 0.38
N PHE A 169 8.08 6.93 1.04
CA PHE A 169 7.62 6.61 2.40
C PHE A 169 8.53 7.16 3.52
N PHE A 170 9.28 8.20 3.24
CA PHE A 170 10.15 8.85 4.22
C PHE A 170 9.41 9.95 4.99
N LEU A 171 9.41 9.87 6.33
CA LEU A 171 8.84 10.88 7.23
C LEU A 171 9.87 12.01 7.45
N LYS A 172 9.77 13.06 6.67
CA LYS A 172 10.74 14.17 6.69
C LYS A 172 10.89 14.83 8.07
N HIS A 173 9.77 15.03 8.79
CA HIS A 173 9.77 15.66 10.12
C HIS A 173 10.30 14.75 11.24
N ARG A 174 10.44 13.45 10.98
CA ARG A 174 11.04 12.46 11.89
C ARG A 174 12.45 12.04 11.47
N ASN A 175 12.84 12.36 10.25
CA ASN A 175 14.08 11.90 9.62
C ASN A 175 14.22 10.36 9.66
N GLU A 176 13.13 9.65 9.37
CA GLU A 176 13.11 8.19 9.35
C GLU A 176 12.18 7.64 8.26
N PRO A 177 12.44 6.46 7.68
CA PRO A 177 11.48 5.79 6.82
C PRO A 177 10.28 5.25 7.61
N ARG A 178 9.13 5.10 6.95
CA ARG A 178 7.92 4.50 7.53
C ARG A 178 8.14 3.05 7.96
N GLY A 179 8.89 2.29 7.16
CA GLY A 179 9.20 0.88 7.38
C GLY A 179 10.47 0.45 6.66
N ILE A 180 10.55 -0.80 6.28
CA ILE A 180 11.69 -1.38 5.54
C ILE A 180 11.64 -1.14 4.03
N GLY A 181 10.62 -0.41 3.54
CA GLY A 181 10.38 -0.22 2.12
C GLY A 181 9.72 -1.43 1.45
N GLY A 182 10.01 -1.57 0.21
CA GLY A 182 9.45 -2.52 -0.74
C GLY A 182 9.64 -1.96 -2.14
N ILE A 183 8.56 -1.79 -2.90
CA ILE A 183 8.56 -1.18 -4.23
C ILE A 183 7.44 -0.13 -4.34
N PHE A 184 7.73 0.94 -5.08
CA PHE A 184 6.76 1.98 -5.43
C PHE A 184 7.03 2.50 -6.83
N PHE A 185 5.99 2.65 -7.62
CA PHE A 185 6.04 3.26 -8.95
C PHE A 185 4.76 4.05 -9.23
N ASP A 186 4.90 5.09 -10.03
CA ASP A 186 3.78 5.93 -10.48
C ASP A 186 4.02 6.37 -11.92
N ASP A 187 2.98 6.87 -12.59
CA ASP A 187 3.06 7.37 -13.96
C ASP A 187 3.72 6.39 -14.96
N LEU A 188 3.57 5.08 -14.73
CA LEU A 188 4.20 4.05 -15.54
C LEU A 188 3.42 3.84 -16.84
N SER A 189 4.04 4.20 -17.98
CA SER A 189 3.51 3.98 -19.34
C SER A 189 4.59 3.48 -20.31
N GLU A 190 5.83 3.38 -19.86
CA GLU A 190 6.94 2.89 -20.67
C GLU A 190 6.75 1.42 -21.05
N GLY A 191 7.07 1.06 -22.29
CA GLY A 191 6.85 -0.29 -22.83
C GLY A 191 5.45 -0.57 -23.37
N GLY A 192 4.52 0.41 -23.21
CA GLY A 192 3.15 0.31 -23.69
C GLY A 192 2.21 -0.39 -22.72
N PHE A 193 0.91 -0.37 -23.07
CA PHE A 193 -0.17 -0.80 -22.16
C PHE A 193 -0.02 -2.25 -21.69
N GLU A 194 0.19 -3.18 -22.60
CA GLU A 194 0.27 -4.62 -22.26
C GLU A 194 1.46 -4.92 -21.33
N HIS A 195 2.60 -4.27 -21.56
CA HIS A 195 3.78 -4.41 -20.71
C HIS A 195 3.49 -3.91 -19.28
N CYS A 196 2.93 -2.69 -19.16
CA CYS A 196 2.61 -2.10 -17.87
C CYS A 196 1.50 -2.85 -17.14
N PHE A 197 0.48 -3.31 -17.86
CA PHE A 197 -0.62 -4.07 -17.27
C PHE A 197 -0.13 -5.41 -16.71
N ASN A 198 0.62 -6.19 -17.51
CA ASN A 198 1.19 -7.46 -17.06
C ASN A 198 2.14 -7.27 -15.86
N LEU A 199 2.89 -6.17 -15.79
CA LEU A 199 3.74 -5.83 -14.64
C LEU A 199 2.87 -5.59 -13.38
N VAL A 200 1.78 -4.85 -13.52
CA VAL A 200 0.85 -4.56 -12.41
C VAL A 200 0.13 -5.83 -11.94
N GLU A 201 -0.28 -6.71 -12.87
CA GLU A 201 -0.82 -8.03 -12.54
C GLU A 201 0.21 -8.83 -11.73
N SER A 202 1.46 -8.88 -12.19
CA SER A 202 2.53 -9.59 -11.47
C SER A 202 2.76 -9.04 -10.06
N VAL A 203 2.74 -7.72 -9.88
CA VAL A 203 2.89 -7.12 -8.55
C VAL A 203 1.72 -7.50 -7.63
N GLY A 204 0.49 -7.43 -8.12
CA GLY A 204 -0.70 -7.84 -7.36
C GLY A 204 -0.67 -9.32 -6.97
N ASP A 205 -0.35 -10.20 -7.89
CA ASP A 205 -0.30 -11.66 -7.69
C ASP A 205 0.78 -12.08 -6.69
N HIS A 206 1.89 -11.35 -6.61
CA HIS A 206 2.97 -11.65 -5.67
C HIS A 206 2.67 -11.18 -4.24
N PHE A 207 1.65 -10.35 -4.00
CA PHE A 207 1.36 -9.81 -2.68
C PHE A 207 1.16 -10.90 -1.61
N LEU A 208 0.31 -11.88 -1.88
CA LEU A 208 0.06 -12.96 -0.91
C LEU A 208 1.31 -13.78 -0.62
N SER A 209 2.11 -14.07 -1.64
CA SER A 209 3.38 -14.78 -1.48
C SER A 209 4.43 -13.96 -0.71
N ALA A 210 4.38 -12.64 -0.81
CA ALA A 210 5.27 -11.75 -0.08
C ALA A 210 4.89 -11.64 1.41
N TYR A 211 3.60 -11.57 1.72
CA TYR A 211 3.16 -11.23 3.07
C TYR A 211 2.68 -12.42 3.92
N VAL A 212 1.93 -13.35 3.34
CA VAL A 212 1.30 -14.45 4.11
C VAL A 212 2.30 -15.29 4.91
N PRO A 213 3.46 -15.71 4.35
CA PRO A 213 4.44 -16.48 5.12
C PRO A 213 4.98 -15.74 6.34
N ILE A 214 5.14 -14.42 6.23
CA ILE A 214 5.58 -13.55 7.34
C ILE A 214 4.49 -13.46 8.41
N LEU A 215 3.26 -13.16 8.01
CA LEU A 215 2.13 -13.07 8.92
C LEU A 215 1.93 -14.38 9.71
N GLN A 216 1.93 -15.51 9.04
CA GLN A 216 1.77 -16.83 9.67
C GLN A 216 2.90 -17.17 10.65
N ARG A 217 4.14 -16.78 10.34
CA ARG A 217 5.31 -16.98 11.20
C ARG A 217 5.24 -16.14 12.48
N ARG A 218 4.69 -14.93 12.38
CA ARG A 218 4.72 -13.94 13.47
C ARG A 218 3.44 -13.85 14.29
N ALA A 219 2.29 -14.18 13.72
CA ALA A 219 0.99 -13.99 14.37
C ALA A 219 0.82 -14.78 15.69
N GLY A 220 1.50 -15.91 15.83
CA GLY A 220 1.43 -16.76 17.04
C GLY A 220 2.56 -16.53 18.05
N MET A 221 3.47 -15.57 17.83
CA MET A 221 4.57 -15.33 18.76
C MET A 221 4.07 -14.75 20.10
N PRO A 222 4.62 -15.20 21.24
CA PRO A 222 4.23 -14.64 22.54
C PRO A 222 4.75 -13.19 22.65
N TYR A 223 3.95 -12.32 23.23
CA TYR A 223 4.29 -10.92 23.48
C TYR A 223 3.67 -10.42 24.79
N SER A 224 4.17 -9.31 25.29
CA SER A 224 3.70 -8.65 26.51
C SER A 224 3.11 -7.27 26.22
N GLU A 225 2.67 -6.58 27.26
CA GLU A 225 2.22 -5.20 27.19
C GLU A 225 3.31 -4.24 26.68
N ARG A 226 4.58 -4.56 26.89
CA ARG A 226 5.71 -3.77 26.39
C ARG A 226 5.71 -3.70 24.86
N GLU A 227 5.60 -4.85 24.20
CA GLU A 227 5.60 -4.93 22.75
C GLU A 227 4.34 -4.30 22.15
N ARG A 228 3.19 -4.49 22.80
CA ARG A 228 1.92 -3.85 22.38
C ARG A 228 1.99 -2.33 22.48
N ASP A 229 2.55 -1.82 23.55
CA ASP A 229 2.69 -0.39 23.77
C ASP A 229 3.67 0.24 22.75
N PHE A 230 4.76 -0.42 22.44
CA PHE A 230 5.67 0.02 21.39
C PHE A 230 5.04 -0.04 19.99
N GLN A 231 4.28 -1.09 19.67
CA GLN A 231 3.50 -1.16 18.43
C GLN A 231 2.56 0.04 18.30
N ALA A 232 1.78 0.37 19.35
CA ALA A 232 0.87 1.50 19.34
C ALA A 232 1.61 2.84 19.12
N TYR A 233 2.79 3.00 19.74
CA TYR A 233 3.65 4.16 19.54
C TYR A 233 4.16 4.25 18.09
N ARG A 234 4.63 3.14 17.52
CA ARG A 234 5.12 3.11 16.13
C ARG A 234 4.00 3.31 15.11
N ARG A 235 2.79 2.82 15.40
CA ARG A 235 1.60 3.10 14.57
C ARG A 235 1.30 4.58 14.45
N GLY A 236 1.70 5.41 15.41
CA GLY A 236 1.65 6.87 15.30
C GLY A 236 2.41 7.38 14.08
N ARG A 237 3.60 6.81 13.77
CA ARG A 237 4.39 7.17 12.57
C ARG A 237 3.66 6.83 11.28
N TYR A 238 2.97 5.69 11.26
CA TYR A 238 2.13 5.29 10.12
C TYR A 238 1.01 6.31 9.86
N VAL A 239 0.32 6.74 10.91
CA VAL A 239 -0.74 7.77 10.82
C VAL A 239 -0.18 9.11 10.38
N GLU A 240 0.97 9.53 10.93
CA GLU A 240 1.64 10.78 10.53
C GLU A 240 1.94 10.79 9.03
N PHE A 241 2.47 9.71 8.48
CA PHE A 241 2.74 9.62 7.05
C PHE A 241 1.45 9.72 6.23
N ASN A 242 0.46 8.90 6.53
CA ASN A 242 -0.76 8.80 5.73
C ASN A 242 -1.58 10.09 5.73
N LEU A 243 -1.66 10.80 6.86
CA LEU A 243 -2.44 12.03 6.96
C LEU A 243 -1.68 13.29 6.50
N VAL A 244 -0.35 13.29 6.52
CA VAL A 244 0.45 14.50 6.23
C VAL A 244 1.14 14.44 4.87
N PHE A 245 1.58 13.25 4.43
CA PHE A 245 2.44 13.12 3.25
C PHE A 245 1.86 12.24 2.15
N ASP A 246 0.93 11.31 2.45
CA ASP A 246 0.42 10.41 1.43
C ASP A 246 -0.46 11.14 0.42
N ARG A 247 0.05 11.22 -0.83
CA ARG A 247 -0.64 11.90 -1.93
C ARG A 247 -2.01 11.29 -2.22
N GLY A 248 -2.13 9.96 -2.11
CA GLY A 248 -3.39 9.25 -2.35
C GLY A 248 -4.46 9.59 -1.32
N THR A 249 -4.10 9.58 -0.04
CA THR A 249 -4.98 9.98 1.07
C THR A 249 -5.43 11.45 0.92
N LEU A 250 -4.46 12.35 0.70
CA LEU A 250 -4.75 13.78 0.53
C LEU A 250 -5.66 14.04 -0.67
N PHE A 251 -5.35 13.44 -1.83
CA PHE A 251 -6.19 13.55 -3.02
C PHE A 251 -7.60 13.00 -2.77
N GLY A 252 -7.72 11.83 -2.16
CA GLY A 252 -9.01 11.22 -1.85
C GLY A 252 -9.89 12.11 -0.96
N LEU A 253 -9.33 12.65 0.12
CA LEU A 253 -10.04 13.55 1.03
C LEU A 253 -10.42 14.89 0.37
N GLN A 254 -9.52 15.47 -0.44
CA GLN A 254 -9.76 16.75 -1.13
C GLN A 254 -10.73 16.64 -2.30
N SER A 255 -10.80 15.49 -2.97
CA SER A 255 -11.70 15.24 -4.10
C SER A 255 -13.09 14.74 -3.71
N GLY A 256 -13.42 14.76 -2.41
CA GLY A 256 -14.71 14.25 -1.91
C GLY A 256 -14.82 12.73 -1.98
N GLY A 257 -13.70 12.03 -1.93
CA GLY A 257 -13.68 10.57 -1.83
C GLY A 257 -14.36 10.09 -0.55
N ARG A 258 -14.77 8.81 -0.55
CA ARG A 258 -15.46 8.22 0.61
C ARG A 258 -14.52 8.12 1.81
N THR A 259 -14.71 8.97 2.81
CA THR A 259 -13.85 9.09 4.00
C THR A 259 -13.65 7.75 4.71
N GLU A 260 -14.72 6.95 4.88
CA GLU A 260 -14.64 5.65 5.56
C GLU A 260 -13.72 4.67 4.81
N SER A 261 -13.78 4.65 3.48
CA SER A 261 -12.91 3.80 2.64
C SER A 261 -11.46 4.28 2.61
N ILE A 262 -11.22 5.58 2.76
CA ILE A 262 -9.88 6.17 2.83
C ILE A 262 -9.26 5.88 4.22
N LEU A 263 -9.99 6.17 5.29
CA LEU A 263 -9.49 6.05 6.66
C LEU A 263 -9.52 4.62 7.22
N MET A 264 -10.07 3.64 6.47
CA MET A 264 -9.96 2.23 6.85
C MET A 264 -8.49 1.75 6.92
N SER A 265 -7.57 2.46 6.24
CA SER A 265 -6.13 2.19 6.26
C SER A 265 -5.45 2.55 7.58
N MET A 266 -6.14 3.27 8.48
CA MET A 266 -5.56 3.69 9.75
C MET A 266 -5.56 2.54 10.76
N PRO A 267 -4.51 2.41 11.59
CA PRO A 267 -4.51 1.47 12.70
C PRO A 267 -5.55 1.84 13.75
N PRO A 268 -6.15 0.86 14.46
CA PRO A 268 -7.25 1.14 15.40
C PRO A 268 -6.78 1.83 16.68
N ILE A 269 -5.53 1.59 17.09
CA ILE A 269 -4.93 2.14 18.32
C ILE A 269 -3.57 2.70 17.98
N VAL A 270 -3.33 3.94 18.41
CA VAL A 270 -2.05 4.66 18.26
C VAL A 270 -1.70 5.39 19.55
N LYS A 271 -0.41 5.63 19.74
CA LYS A 271 0.10 6.43 20.86
C LYS A 271 1.17 7.40 20.38
N TRP A 272 1.17 8.59 20.98
CA TRP A 272 2.28 9.52 20.89
C TRP A 272 2.87 9.73 22.27
N ARG A 273 4.20 9.85 22.32
CA ARG A 273 4.94 10.16 23.52
C ARG A 273 5.83 11.37 23.26
N TYR A 274 5.88 12.28 24.21
CA TYR A 274 6.74 13.45 24.12
C TYR A 274 8.20 13.05 24.36
N ASP A 275 9.07 13.33 23.37
CA ASP A 275 10.53 13.14 23.43
C ASP A 275 10.97 11.76 23.97
N TRP A 276 10.28 10.71 23.53
CA TRP A 276 10.59 9.34 23.96
C TRP A 276 11.59 8.68 23.00
N HIS A 277 12.58 8.02 23.60
CA HIS A 277 13.58 7.22 22.91
C HIS A 277 13.59 5.81 23.48
N PRO A 278 13.88 4.78 22.66
CA PRO A 278 14.02 3.42 23.16
C PRO A 278 15.27 3.28 24.02
N GLU A 279 15.23 2.35 24.98
CA GLU A 279 16.39 1.99 25.78
C GLU A 279 17.52 1.46 24.89
N ALA A 280 18.74 1.94 25.12
CA ALA A 280 19.90 1.53 24.34
C ALA A 280 20.12 0.00 24.43
N GLY A 281 20.33 -0.64 23.30
CA GLY A 281 20.51 -2.10 23.20
C GLY A 281 19.23 -2.93 23.25
N SER A 282 18.05 -2.29 23.39
CA SER A 282 16.76 -2.98 23.31
C SER A 282 16.39 -3.36 21.86
N GLU A 283 15.46 -4.29 21.70
CA GLU A 283 14.92 -4.65 20.39
C GLU A 283 14.18 -3.47 19.74
N GLU A 284 13.59 -2.58 20.53
CA GLU A 284 13.00 -1.34 20.06
C GLU A 284 14.08 -0.39 19.49
N ALA A 285 15.24 -0.28 20.12
CA ALA A 285 16.37 0.51 19.61
C ALA A 285 16.93 -0.11 18.32
N ARG A 286 17.00 -1.43 18.25
CA ARG A 286 17.44 -2.17 17.07
C ARG A 286 16.55 -1.91 15.84
N LEU A 287 15.25 -1.69 16.02
CA LEU A 287 14.38 -1.29 14.92
C LEU A 287 14.94 -0.02 14.23
N TYR A 288 15.34 0.99 14.99
CA TYR A 288 15.84 2.25 14.44
C TYR A 288 17.23 2.09 13.80
N SER A 289 18.14 1.36 14.44
CA SER A 289 19.52 1.23 13.94
C SER A 289 19.64 0.35 12.71
N ASP A 290 18.83 -0.72 12.61
CA ASP A 290 19.03 -1.78 11.63
C ASP A 290 17.98 -1.79 10.51
N PHE A 291 16.74 -1.35 10.80
CA PHE A 291 15.60 -1.51 9.91
C PHE A 291 15.03 -0.20 9.36
N LEU A 292 15.01 0.88 10.15
CA LEU A 292 14.48 2.18 9.71
C LEU A 292 15.55 3.03 9.02
N ARG A 293 16.15 2.46 8.00
CA ARG A 293 17.11 3.12 7.11
C ARG A 293 17.08 2.44 5.73
N PRO A 294 17.34 3.17 4.64
CA PRO A 294 17.54 2.55 3.33
C PRO A 294 18.65 1.49 3.41
N ARG A 295 18.34 0.28 2.99
CA ARG A 295 19.28 -0.84 3.04
C ARG A 295 19.04 -1.76 1.83
N ASP A 296 20.12 -2.26 1.25
CA ASP A 296 20.04 -3.38 0.33
C ASP A 296 19.81 -4.68 1.11
N TRP A 297 18.56 -5.16 1.07
CA TRP A 297 18.15 -6.37 1.78
C TRP A 297 18.58 -7.66 1.10
N LEU A 298 18.88 -7.61 -0.20
CA LEU A 298 19.22 -8.78 -1.00
C LEU A 298 20.74 -8.97 -1.18
N GLY A 299 21.55 -7.97 -0.86
CA GLY A 299 23.00 -8.04 -0.93
C GLY A 299 23.55 -8.13 -2.36
N GLU A 300 22.84 -7.51 -3.32
CA GLU A 300 23.17 -7.53 -4.74
C GLU A 300 23.88 -6.27 -5.25
N ALA A 301 24.20 -5.32 -4.33
CA ALA A 301 24.89 -4.06 -4.65
C ALA A 301 26.41 -4.18 -4.54
#